data_7b510f8c4a31fded219035dcf814b862
#
_entry.id   7b510f8c4a31fded219035dcf814b862
#
_cell.length_a   1.000
_cell.length_b   1.000
_cell.length_c   1.000
_cell.angle_alpha   90.00
_cell.angle_beta   90.00
_cell.angle_gamma   90.00
#
_symmetry.space_group_name_H-M   'P 1'
#
loop_
_entity.id
_entity.type
_entity.pdbx_description
1 polymer ?
#
loop_
_entity_poly.entity_id
_entity_poly.type
_entity_poly.pdbx_seq_one_letter_code
_entity_poly.pdbx_strand_id
1 'polypeptide(L)'
;SSYCTVSKSAFRYTDGSALEMYSHNNTIEDCYFYHIDYSVTDLNSLMTTIQMGGANNTIRRNTMHRLGASATLNPGDASLITLNDISDTGHMQGDGAMVQVMTGQAPGTEISYNWLHNSIKYGARFDGNGAGNNGMMHHNVMWGLGNSGIMAKGYEFKIYNNTVIDGPDNKNDILIMIEQGGNEGTLT
;
A
#
# COMPACT_ATOMS: atom_id res chain seq x y z
N SER A 1 0.95 -23.27 -1.36
CA SER A 1 2.37 -23.20 -1.74
C SER A 1 3.03 -22.07 -0.99
N SER A 2 4.31 -22.21 -0.68
CA SER A 2 5.13 -21.15 -0.08
C SER A 2 6.44 -21.05 -0.87
N TYR A 3 7.14 -19.92 -0.71
CA TYR A 3 8.39 -19.66 -1.43
C TYR A 3 8.23 -19.57 -2.96
N CYS A 4 7.08 -19.05 -3.40
CA CYS A 4 6.86 -18.78 -4.82
C CYS A 4 7.46 -17.43 -5.20
N THR A 5 7.99 -17.35 -6.41
CA THR A 5 8.47 -16.10 -6.98
C THR A 5 7.72 -15.79 -8.27
N VAL A 6 7.19 -14.58 -8.36
CA VAL A 6 6.68 -13.99 -9.59
C VAL A 6 7.62 -12.88 -9.98
N SER A 7 8.28 -13.02 -11.11
CA SER A 7 9.28 -12.05 -11.53
C SER A 7 9.24 -11.74 -13.02
N LYS A 8 9.69 -10.53 -13.39
CA LYS A 8 9.88 -10.07 -14.77
C LYS A 8 8.66 -10.31 -15.65
N SER A 9 7.49 -10.12 -15.08
CA SER A 9 6.20 -10.39 -15.73
C SER A 9 5.38 -9.11 -15.89
N ALA A 10 4.54 -9.04 -16.91
CA ALA A 10 3.63 -7.92 -17.14
C ALA A 10 2.18 -8.37 -17.02
N PHE A 11 1.43 -7.67 -16.18
CA PHE A 11 -0.01 -7.85 -15.96
C PHE A 11 -0.71 -6.61 -16.53
N ARG A 12 -1.63 -6.81 -17.45
CA ARG A 12 -2.29 -5.70 -18.14
C ARG A 12 -3.74 -6.00 -18.43
N TYR A 13 -4.59 -4.98 -18.25
CA TYR A 13 -6.01 -5.02 -18.66
C TYR A 13 -6.79 -6.15 -18.00
N THR A 14 -6.70 -6.28 -16.68
CA THR A 14 -7.53 -7.21 -15.91
C THR A 14 -8.79 -6.51 -15.41
N ASP A 15 -9.88 -7.24 -15.30
CA ASP A 15 -11.16 -6.74 -14.75
C ASP A 15 -11.26 -6.90 -13.23
N GLY A 16 -10.36 -7.59 -12.62
CA GLY A 16 -10.23 -7.75 -11.17
C GLY A 16 -8.77 -7.70 -10.77
N SER A 17 -8.43 -8.24 -9.62
CA SER A 17 -7.05 -8.31 -9.13
C SER A 17 -6.11 -8.89 -10.21
N ALA A 18 -4.92 -8.31 -10.30
CA ALA A 18 -3.90 -8.86 -11.19
C ALA A 18 -3.23 -10.10 -10.61
N LEU A 19 -3.11 -10.14 -9.29
CA LEU A 19 -2.40 -11.22 -8.61
C LEU A 19 -2.96 -11.43 -7.21
N GLU A 20 -3.25 -12.68 -6.89
CA GLU A 20 -3.64 -13.12 -5.55
C GLU A 20 -2.77 -14.29 -5.09
N MET A 21 -2.14 -14.16 -3.93
CA MET A 21 -1.27 -15.19 -3.36
C MET A 21 -1.56 -15.36 -1.87
N TYR A 22 -2.19 -16.47 -1.49
CA TYR A 22 -2.58 -16.76 -0.10
C TYR A 22 -1.60 -17.75 0.56
N SER A 23 -0.34 -17.37 0.66
CA SER A 23 0.70 -18.20 1.27
C SER A 23 1.85 -17.35 1.81
N HIS A 24 2.88 -17.99 2.38
CA HIS A 24 3.97 -17.33 3.09
C HIS A 24 5.26 -17.29 2.27
N ASN A 25 6.13 -16.32 2.57
CA ASN A 25 7.50 -16.25 2.03
C ASN A 25 7.53 -16.16 0.50
N ASN A 26 6.58 -15.44 -0.09
CA ASN A 26 6.55 -15.25 -1.54
C ASN A 26 7.26 -13.97 -1.94
N THR A 27 7.72 -13.92 -3.17
CA THR A 27 8.36 -12.73 -3.74
C THR A 27 7.66 -12.32 -5.03
N ILE A 28 7.34 -11.03 -5.15
CA ILE A 28 6.89 -10.38 -6.39
C ILE A 28 7.94 -9.32 -6.73
N GLU A 29 8.64 -9.47 -7.83
CA GLU A 29 9.73 -8.58 -8.17
C GLU A 29 9.90 -8.31 -9.66
N ASP A 30 10.38 -7.11 -9.97
CA ASP A 30 10.69 -6.70 -11.34
C ASP A 30 9.50 -6.86 -12.31
N CYS A 31 8.27 -6.70 -11.80
CA CYS A 31 7.03 -6.84 -12.56
C CYS A 31 6.44 -5.48 -12.93
N TYR A 32 5.61 -5.49 -13.97
CA TYR A 32 4.87 -4.34 -14.45
C TYR A 32 3.36 -4.60 -14.41
N PHE A 33 2.62 -3.73 -13.70
CA PHE A 33 1.17 -3.78 -13.59
C PHE A 33 0.58 -2.52 -14.23
N TYR A 34 -0.31 -2.70 -15.18
CA TYR A 34 -0.86 -1.58 -15.93
C TYR A 34 -2.34 -1.79 -16.27
N HIS A 35 -3.14 -0.78 -15.99
CA HIS A 35 -4.57 -0.77 -16.31
C HIS A 35 -5.29 -1.97 -15.69
N ILE A 36 -5.19 -2.08 -14.38
CA ILE A 36 -5.75 -3.17 -13.60
C ILE A 36 -7.04 -2.70 -12.93
N ASP A 37 -8.06 -3.56 -12.96
CA ASP A 37 -9.31 -3.41 -12.23
C ASP A 37 -10.08 -2.11 -12.56
N TYR A 38 -10.56 -2.02 -13.77
CA TYR A 38 -11.40 -0.91 -14.24
C TYR A 38 -12.89 -1.25 -14.38
N SER A 39 -13.31 -2.49 -14.11
CA SER A 39 -14.71 -2.88 -14.22
C SER A 39 -15.53 -2.66 -12.95
N VAL A 40 -14.90 -2.57 -11.79
CA VAL A 40 -15.57 -2.39 -10.49
C VAL A 40 -16.68 -3.42 -10.29
N THR A 41 -16.38 -4.66 -10.57
CA THR A 41 -17.37 -5.75 -10.47
C THR A 41 -17.65 -6.18 -9.04
N ASP A 42 -16.77 -5.89 -8.10
CA ASP A 42 -16.94 -6.18 -6.68
C ASP A 42 -16.90 -4.89 -5.84
N LEU A 43 -18.06 -4.44 -5.39
CA LEU A 43 -18.21 -3.24 -4.56
C LEU A 43 -18.27 -3.53 -3.06
N ASN A 44 -18.25 -4.80 -2.66
CA ASN A 44 -18.56 -5.19 -1.29
C ASN A 44 -17.34 -5.24 -0.36
N SER A 45 -16.14 -5.07 -0.88
CA SER A 45 -14.91 -5.10 -0.09
C SER A 45 -13.83 -4.20 -0.66
N LEU A 46 -12.70 -4.14 0.02
CA LEU A 46 -11.53 -3.44 -0.46
C LEU A 46 -10.96 -4.18 -1.68
N MET A 47 -11.14 -3.60 -2.85
CA MET A 47 -10.55 -4.11 -4.08
C MET A 47 -9.05 -3.88 -4.08
N THR A 48 -8.28 -4.85 -4.54
CA THR A 48 -6.83 -4.78 -4.57
C THR A 48 -6.27 -5.19 -5.93
N THR A 49 -5.24 -4.49 -6.38
CA THR A 49 -4.48 -4.90 -7.56
C THR A 49 -3.64 -6.14 -7.28
N ILE A 50 -2.98 -6.15 -6.11
CA ILE A 50 -2.22 -7.29 -5.60
C ILE A 50 -2.73 -7.60 -4.19
N GLN A 51 -3.26 -8.81 -4.01
CA GLN A 51 -3.67 -9.33 -2.71
C GLN A 51 -2.71 -10.42 -2.25
N MET A 52 -2.01 -10.15 -1.15
CA MET A 52 -1.19 -11.16 -0.49
C MET A 52 -1.88 -11.61 0.79
N GLY A 53 -1.96 -12.90 1.00
CA GLY A 53 -2.26 -13.50 2.29
C GLY A 53 -0.99 -14.07 2.93
N GLY A 54 -1.09 -14.54 4.16
CA GLY A 54 0.05 -15.09 4.89
C GLY A 54 1.08 -14.05 5.29
N ALA A 55 2.30 -14.49 5.58
CA ALA A 55 3.33 -13.65 6.18
C ALA A 55 4.68 -13.72 5.46
N ASN A 56 5.54 -12.75 5.76
CA ASN A 56 6.93 -12.68 5.28
C ASN A 56 7.03 -12.62 3.74
N ASN A 57 6.11 -11.94 3.10
CA ASN A 57 6.17 -11.73 1.66
C ASN A 57 7.08 -10.55 1.31
N THR A 58 7.68 -10.58 0.15
CA THR A 58 8.51 -9.48 -0.38
C THR A 58 7.94 -8.98 -1.70
N ILE A 59 7.64 -7.69 -1.76
CA ILE A 59 7.16 -7.02 -2.96
C ILE A 59 8.15 -5.91 -3.28
N ARG A 60 8.94 -6.08 -4.34
CA ARG A 60 10.04 -5.16 -4.63
C ARG A 60 10.30 -4.90 -6.11
N ARG A 61 10.74 -3.69 -6.40
CA ARG A 61 11.15 -3.25 -7.75
C ARG A 61 10.07 -3.48 -8.81
N ASN A 62 8.82 -3.26 -8.42
CA ASN A 62 7.71 -3.34 -9.36
C ASN A 62 7.29 -1.92 -9.78
N THR A 63 6.81 -1.81 -11.00
CA THR A 63 6.13 -0.61 -11.48
C THR A 63 4.64 -0.90 -11.59
N MET A 64 3.83 -0.10 -10.92
CA MET A 64 2.37 -0.25 -10.88
C MET A 64 1.74 1.08 -11.29
N HIS A 65 1.06 1.09 -12.42
CA HIS A 65 0.57 2.33 -13.00
C HIS A 65 -0.85 2.19 -13.55
N ARG A 66 -1.66 3.23 -13.33
CA ARG A 66 -3.03 3.34 -13.82
C ARG A 66 -3.93 2.20 -13.31
N LEU A 67 -4.28 2.28 -12.04
CA LEU A 67 -4.99 1.22 -11.33
C LEU A 67 -6.33 1.71 -10.80
N GLY A 68 -7.39 0.95 -11.04
CA GLY A 68 -8.75 1.32 -10.64
C GLY A 68 -9.07 0.96 -9.19
N ALA A 69 -8.43 -0.06 -8.65
CA ALA A 69 -8.74 -0.63 -7.34
C ALA A 69 -8.67 0.36 -6.17
N SER A 70 -9.35 0.02 -5.09
CA SER A 70 -9.33 0.76 -3.82
C SER A 70 -7.93 0.80 -3.22
N ALA A 71 -7.29 -0.34 -3.13
CA ALA A 71 -5.90 -0.45 -2.71
C ALA A 71 -5.06 -1.07 -3.82
N THR A 72 -3.90 -0.51 -4.08
CA THR A 72 -3.02 -1.12 -5.06
C THR A 72 -2.43 -2.41 -4.52
N LEU A 73 -1.96 -2.38 -3.29
CA LEU A 73 -1.25 -3.50 -2.68
C LEU A 73 -1.73 -3.74 -1.26
N ASN A 74 -2.18 -4.97 -0.97
CA ASN A 74 -2.29 -5.51 0.38
C ASN A 74 -1.22 -6.59 0.54
N PRO A 75 -0.18 -6.37 1.38
CA PRO A 75 1.01 -7.22 1.37
C PRO A 75 0.92 -8.48 2.23
N GLY A 76 -0.12 -8.63 3.06
CA GLY A 76 -0.15 -9.66 4.11
C GLY A 76 0.69 -9.27 5.34
N ASP A 77 0.92 -10.24 6.22
CA ASP A 77 1.56 -9.99 7.52
C ASP A 77 3.09 -9.92 7.41
N ALA A 78 3.71 -9.13 8.27
CA ALA A 78 5.17 -9.07 8.43
C ALA A 78 5.94 -9.01 7.10
N SER A 79 5.46 -8.24 6.15
CA SER A 79 5.95 -8.22 4.78
C SER A 79 6.87 -7.04 4.49
N LEU A 80 7.75 -7.18 3.49
CA LEU A 80 8.64 -6.14 3.00
C LEU A 80 8.13 -5.58 1.66
N ILE A 81 7.84 -4.28 1.64
CA ILE A 81 7.41 -3.53 0.47
C ILE A 81 8.47 -2.47 0.17
N THR A 82 9.28 -2.69 -0.86
CA THR A 82 10.44 -1.82 -1.06
C THR A 82 10.78 -1.60 -2.55
N LEU A 83 11.30 -0.41 -2.85
CA LEU A 83 11.79 -0.06 -4.18
C LEU A 83 10.71 -0.15 -5.29
N ASN A 84 9.45 0.02 -4.96
CA ASN A 84 8.38 0.04 -5.95
C ASN A 84 8.08 1.47 -6.40
N ASP A 85 7.67 1.60 -7.64
CA ASP A 85 7.08 2.80 -8.22
C ASP A 85 5.58 2.55 -8.43
N ILE A 86 4.73 3.22 -7.65
CA ILE A 86 3.28 3.08 -7.69
C ILE A 86 2.67 4.44 -7.99
N SER A 87 1.89 4.52 -9.06
CA SER A 87 1.34 5.78 -9.52
C SER A 87 0.00 5.66 -10.22
N ASP A 88 -0.70 6.80 -10.32
CA ASP A 88 -1.95 6.93 -11.07
C ASP A 88 -2.98 5.88 -10.63
N THR A 89 -3.38 5.94 -9.35
CA THR A 89 -4.21 4.91 -8.73
C THR A 89 -5.53 5.47 -8.19
N GLY A 90 -6.48 4.58 -7.95
CA GLY A 90 -7.74 4.92 -7.30
C GLY A 90 -8.83 5.43 -8.24
N HIS A 91 -8.76 5.13 -9.53
CA HIS A 91 -9.68 5.68 -10.51
C HIS A 91 -11.14 5.24 -10.33
N MET A 92 -11.38 4.09 -9.74
CA MET A 92 -12.72 3.50 -9.67
C MET A 92 -13.29 3.46 -8.25
N GLN A 93 -12.47 3.53 -7.23
CA GLN A 93 -12.92 3.44 -5.85
C GLN A 93 -12.17 4.41 -4.93
N GLY A 94 -12.90 5.14 -4.09
CA GLY A 94 -12.37 6.25 -3.28
C GLY A 94 -11.69 5.87 -1.98
N ASP A 95 -11.93 4.69 -1.40
CA ASP A 95 -11.32 4.25 -0.14
C ASP A 95 -9.96 3.55 -0.35
N GLY A 96 -9.17 3.43 0.69
CA GLY A 96 -7.91 2.70 0.68
C GLY A 96 -6.67 3.56 0.43
N ALA A 97 -5.56 2.88 0.25
CA ALA A 97 -4.24 3.46 0.03
C ALA A 97 -3.48 2.74 -1.09
N MET A 98 -2.45 3.37 -1.61
CA MET A 98 -1.58 2.70 -2.58
C MET A 98 -0.94 1.46 -1.96
N VAL A 99 -0.42 1.58 -0.74
CA VAL A 99 -0.01 0.43 0.08
C VAL A 99 -0.93 0.36 1.30
N GLN A 100 -1.79 -0.63 1.34
CA GLN A 100 -2.80 -0.84 2.38
C GLN A 100 -2.42 -2.02 3.28
N VAL A 101 -2.05 -1.73 4.51
CA VAL A 101 -1.77 -2.75 5.53
C VAL A 101 -2.96 -2.80 6.48
N MET A 102 -3.64 -3.92 6.53
CA MET A 102 -4.87 -4.10 7.30
C MET A 102 -4.59 -4.41 8.77
N THR A 103 -5.66 -4.41 9.56
CA THR A 103 -5.63 -4.77 10.98
C THR A 103 -4.89 -6.09 11.21
N GLY A 104 -3.93 -6.08 12.11
CA GLY A 104 -3.13 -7.24 12.48
C GLY A 104 -1.95 -7.54 11.57
N GLN A 105 -1.83 -6.88 10.42
CA GLN A 105 -0.74 -7.13 9.46
C GLN A 105 0.50 -6.26 9.69
N ALA A 106 0.39 -5.22 10.51
CA ALA A 106 1.48 -4.26 10.71
C ALA A 106 2.71 -4.82 11.45
N PRO A 107 2.60 -5.73 12.44
CA PRO A 107 3.78 -6.22 13.15
C PRO A 107 4.81 -6.82 12.20
N GLY A 108 6.02 -6.25 12.18
CA GLY A 108 7.09 -6.69 11.30
C GLY A 108 6.97 -6.26 9.83
N THR A 109 5.91 -5.54 9.46
CA THR A 109 5.78 -5.01 8.10
C THR A 109 6.64 -3.77 7.93
N GLU A 110 7.38 -3.74 6.84
CA GLU A 110 8.24 -2.64 6.43
C GLU A 110 7.83 -2.10 5.05
N ILE A 111 7.60 -0.79 4.98
CA ILE A 111 7.33 -0.03 3.75
C ILE A 111 8.47 0.95 3.56
N SER A 112 9.38 0.68 2.63
CA SER A 112 10.61 1.47 2.49
C SER A 112 11.05 1.71 1.06
N TYR A 113 11.68 2.87 0.81
CA TYR A 113 12.26 3.23 -0.49
C TYR A 113 11.29 3.15 -1.68
N ASN A 114 10.00 3.37 -1.47
CA ASN A 114 9.02 3.40 -2.54
C ASN A 114 8.78 4.83 -3.06
N TRP A 115 8.41 4.95 -4.31
CA TRP A 115 7.79 6.12 -4.90
C TRP A 115 6.29 5.89 -5.01
N LEU A 116 5.50 6.72 -4.31
CA LEU A 116 4.05 6.62 -4.26
C LEU A 116 3.46 7.96 -4.68
N HIS A 117 2.86 8.04 -5.87
CA HIS A 117 2.51 9.34 -6.41
C HIS A 117 1.31 9.37 -7.36
N ASN A 118 0.76 10.58 -7.55
CA ASN A 118 -0.34 10.84 -8.48
C ASN A 118 -1.55 9.92 -8.22
N SER A 119 -2.11 9.99 -7.02
CA SER A 119 -3.26 9.20 -6.63
C SER A 119 -4.29 10.08 -5.91
N ILE A 120 -5.56 9.75 -6.02
CA ILE A 120 -6.60 10.38 -5.19
C ILE A 120 -6.61 9.85 -3.74
N LYS A 121 -5.74 8.91 -3.41
CA LYS A 121 -5.73 8.15 -2.16
C LYS A 121 -4.58 8.52 -1.22
N TYR A 122 -4.52 7.81 -0.10
CA TYR A 122 -3.33 7.78 0.75
C TYR A 122 -2.16 7.10 0.03
N GLY A 123 -0.95 7.55 0.31
CA GLY A 123 0.24 6.86 -0.16
C GLY A 123 0.41 5.49 0.51
N ALA A 124 0.66 5.49 1.81
CA ALA A 124 0.75 4.27 2.60
C ALA A 124 -0.11 4.36 3.87
N ARG A 125 -0.75 3.26 4.25
CA ARG A 125 -1.69 3.22 5.36
C ARG A 125 -1.49 1.97 6.21
N PHE A 126 -1.24 2.16 7.50
CA PHE A 126 -1.49 1.16 8.52
C PHE A 126 -2.91 1.36 9.02
N ASP A 127 -3.81 0.46 8.64
CA ASP A 127 -5.24 0.58 8.92
C ASP A 127 -5.70 -0.49 9.91
N GLY A 128 -6.15 -0.05 11.04
CA GLY A 128 -6.66 -0.96 12.05
C GLY A 128 -7.22 -0.21 13.24
N ASN A 129 -8.36 -0.64 13.74
CA ASN A 129 -8.96 -0.13 14.96
C ASN A 129 -8.21 -0.69 16.17
N GLY A 130 -7.09 -0.05 16.54
CA GLY A 130 -6.32 -0.41 17.73
C GLY A 130 -5.49 -1.70 17.65
N ALA A 131 -5.39 -2.32 16.48
CA ALA A 131 -4.69 -3.59 16.31
C ALA A 131 -3.43 -3.53 15.43
N GLY A 132 -3.10 -2.35 14.90
CA GLY A 132 -1.83 -2.16 14.19
C GLY A 132 -0.73 -1.78 15.18
N ASN A 133 0.41 -2.43 15.14
CA ASN A 133 1.57 -2.08 15.93
C ASN A 133 2.88 -2.53 15.28
N ASN A 134 3.98 -1.91 15.71
CA ASN A 134 5.34 -2.30 15.31
C ASN A 134 5.59 -2.36 13.79
N GLY A 135 4.82 -1.60 12.99
CA GLY A 135 5.09 -1.44 11.57
C GLY A 135 6.12 -0.33 11.33
N MET A 136 6.80 -0.39 10.21
CA MET A 136 7.79 0.61 9.80
C MET A 136 7.47 1.23 8.45
N MET A 137 7.59 2.57 8.36
CA MET A 137 7.55 3.32 7.11
C MET A 137 8.76 4.26 7.05
N HIS A 138 9.64 4.08 6.09
CA HIS A 138 10.82 4.93 6.00
C HIS A 138 11.41 5.06 4.60
N HIS A 139 12.08 6.19 4.37
CA HIS A 139 12.75 6.48 3.10
C HIS A 139 11.85 6.39 1.87
N ASN A 140 10.55 6.61 2.03
CA ASN A 140 9.63 6.70 0.90
C ASN A 140 9.54 8.14 0.41
N VAL A 141 9.28 8.32 -0.87
CA VAL A 141 8.97 9.62 -1.48
C VAL A 141 7.53 9.57 -2.00
N MET A 142 6.72 10.54 -1.57
CA MET A 142 5.30 10.60 -1.88
C MET A 142 4.92 12.00 -2.36
N TRP A 143 4.14 12.10 -3.45
CA TRP A 143 3.69 13.39 -3.98
C TRP A 143 2.44 13.29 -4.84
N GLY A 144 1.75 14.42 -5.01
CA GLY A 144 0.55 14.49 -5.84
C GLY A 144 -0.57 13.57 -5.36
N LEU A 145 -0.80 13.50 -4.05
CA LEU A 145 -1.79 12.62 -3.43
C LEU A 145 -3.06 13.40 -3.10
N GLY A 146 -4.20 12.80 -3.35
CA GLY A 146 -5.52 13.37 -3.01
C GLY A 146 -5.89 13.20 -1.54
N ASN A 147 -5.07 12.50 -0.76
CA ASN A 147 -5.20 12.33 0.68
C ASN A 147 -3.79 12.37 1.30
N SER A 148 -3.67 12.10 2.61
CA SER A 148 -2.37 12.15 3.28
C SER A 148 -1.35 11.17 2.66
N GLY A 149 -0.09 11.53 2.65
CA GLY A 149 0.97 10.63 2.23
C GLY A 149 1.02 9.38 3.09
N ILE A 150 1.00 9.58 4.41
CA ILE A 150 1.03 8.50 5.39
C ILE A 150 -0.20 8.61 6.29
N MET A 151 -0.86 7.49 6.51
CA MET A 151 -1.88 7.33 7.53
C MET A 151 -1.52 6.17 8.45
N ALA A 152 -1.50 6.41 9.75
CA ALA A 152 -1.16 5.41 10.75
C ALA A 152 -2.27 5.32 11.81
N LYS A 153 -2.90 4.16 11.90
CA LYS A 153 -3.89 3.79 12.92
C LYS A 153 -3.33 2.65 13.77
N GLY A 154 -3.11 2.92 15.04
CA GLY A 154 -2.54 1.92 15.93
C GLY A 154 -1.46 2.53 16.81
N TYR A 155 -0.46 1.77 17.19
CA TYR A 155 0.55 2.17 18.15
C TYR A 155 1.94 1.59 17.84
N GLU A 156 2.98 2.19 18.41
CA GLU A 156 4.37 1.75 18.29
C GLU A 156 4.91 1.66 16.85
N PHE A 157 4.42 2.52 15.96
CA PHE A 157 4.95 2.60 14.59
C PHE A 157 6.28 3.37 14.57
N LYS A 158 7.15 2.98 13.67
CA LYS A 158 8.37 3.70 13.33
C LYS A 158 8.22 4.36 11.97
N ILE A 159 8.08 5.67 11.95
CA ILE A 159 7.89 6.47 10.74
C ILE A 159 8.99 7.52 10.68
N TYR A 160 9.96 7.36 9.79
CA TYR A 160 11.13 8.24 9.72
C TYR A 160 11.71 8.35 8.30
N ASN A 161 12.42 9.43 8.04
CA ASN A 161 13.11 9.69 6.76
C ASN A 161 12.21 9.57 5.52
N ASN A 162 10.91 9.83 5.64
CA ASN A 162 10.04 9.91 4.48
C ASN A 162 10.00 11.35 3.96
N THR A 163 9.82 11.50 2.66
CA THR A 163 9.58 12.79 2.02
C THR A 163 8.16 12.78 1.47
N VAL A 164 7.31 13.69 1.94
CA VAL A 164 5.93 13.86 1.46
C VAL A 164 5.79 15.29 0.95
N ILE A 165 5.40 15.44 -0.31
CA ILE A 165 5.30 16.72 -1.00
C ILE A 165 3.90 16.85 -1.61
N ASP A 166 3.36 18.06 -1.64
CA ASP A 166 2.07 18.39 -2.22
C ASP A 166 0.93 17.54 -1.64
N GLY A 167 0.45 17.96 -0.50
CA GLY A 167 -0.81 17.48 0.05
C GLY A 167 -1.99 17.87 -0.87
N PRO A 168 -3.16 17.34 -0.61
CA PRO A 168 -4.33 17.60 -1.43
C PRO A 168 -4.70 19.10 -1.41
N ASP A 169 -4.87 19.70 -2.57
CA ASP A 169 -5.19 21.12 -2.78
C ASP A 169 -6.45 21.62 -2.03
N ASN A 170 -7.24 20.73 -1.46
CA ASN A 170 -8.54 21.05 -0.88
C ASN A 170 -8.85 20.45 0.49
N LYS A 171 -7.93 19.71 1.12
CA LYS A 171 -8.20 19.06 2.42
C LYS A 171 -6.99 19.11 3.33
N ASN A 172 -6.88 20.20 4.07
CA ASN A 172 -6.09 20.28 5.30
C ASN A 172 -4.59 20.06 5.23
N ASP A 173 -3.98 20.01 4.06
CA ASP A 173 -2.51 19.90 3.89
C ASP A 173 -1.85 18.89 4.87
N ILE A 174 -2.58 17.82 5.22
CA ILE A 174 -2.10 16.82 6.14
C ILE A 174 -1.21 15.85 5.38
N LEU A 175 0.09 15.96 5.59
CA LEU A 175 1.07 15.09 4.96
C LEU A 175 1.16 13.73 5.66
N ILE A 176 1.03 13.75 6.99
CA ILE A 176 1.04 12.55 7.83
C ILE A 176 -0.15 12.63 8.78
N MET A 177 -1.00 11.62 8.75
CA MET A 177 -2.16 11.52 9.63
C MET A 177 -1.96 10.39 10.65
N ILE A 178 -2.09 10.75 11.93
CA ILE A 178 -2.16 9.77 13.02
C ILE A 178 -3.56 9.86 13.60
N GLU A 179 -4.34 8.79 13.49
CA GLU A 179 -5.73 8.79 13.95
C GLU A 179 -5.89 8.29 15.39
N GLN A 180 -6.90 8.83 16.05
CA GLN A 180 -7.34 8.39 17.40
C GLN A 180 -7.86 6.94 17.38
N GLY A 181 -7.71 6.29 18.50
CA GLY A 181 -8.16 4.92 18.70
C GLY A 181 -7.00 3.99 19.05
N GLY A 182 -6.03 4.48 19.80
CA GLY A 182 -4.84 3.75 20.21
C GLY A 182 -3.62 4.08 19.36
N ASN A 183 -3.56 5.30 18.83
CA ASN A 183 -2.42 5.77 18.08
C ASN A 183 -1.32 6.28 19.02
N GLU A 184 -0.48 5.40 19.47
CA GLU A 184 0.76 5.72 20.14
C GLU A 184 1.92 5.48 19.18
N GLY A 185 1.96 6.24 18.08
CA GLY A 185 3.04 6.16 17.10
C GLY A 185 4.23 7.02 17.51
N THR A 186 5.43 6.55 17.30
CA THR A 186 6.63 7.37 17.41
C THR A 186 6.97 7.92 16.02
N LEU A 187 6.92 9.24 15.91
CA LEU A 187 7.46 9.98 14.77
C LEU A 187 8.88 10.41 15.12
N THR A 188 9.84 9.98 14.36
CA THR A 188 11.24 10.41 14.49
C THR A 188 11.78 10.94 13.18
#